data_8d3eae45492e3a579492996887a0b496
#
_entry.id   8d3eae45492e3a579492996887a0b496
#
_cell.length_a   1.000
_cell.length_b   1.000
_cell.length_c   1.000
_cell.angle_alpha   90.00
_cell.angle_beta   90.00
_cell.angle_gamma   90.00
#
_symmetry.space_group_name_H-M   'P 1'
#
loop_
_entity.id
_entity.type
_entity.pdbx_description
1 polymer ?
#
loop_
_entity_poly.entity_id
_entity_poly.type
_entity_poly.pdbx_seq_one_letter_code
_entity_poly.pdbx_strand_id
1 'polypeptide(L)'
;RSQAGPPGRASRGQEGQLAIGFTSSAAFHPFVTGVMREMRERAPAIRLSLEEASTGELIEAVEADRLDAAFVRSPSERLENLTITHLLDEEMLVALPDHHARARKDTRRRISLASLADEPLILYRRPTGPGLYDSIIAACRAAGFSPKVAQEATRMVSTLSLVAAGLGISIVPESMARLETAGVSYLRLDRATGLVAPLALARKKGPAGGTLGRLLAIVTRRVKDRAET
;
A
#
# COMPACT_ATOMS: atom_id res chain seq x y z
N ARG A 1 -8.69 42.44 15.01
CA ARG A 1 -9.13 41.02 15.00
C ARG A 1 -8.03 40.18 14.37
N SER A 2 -7.22 39.56 15.25
CA SER A 2 -6.11 38.72 14.89
C SER A 2 -6.68 37.37 14.46
N GLN A 3 -6.50 36.98 13.20
CA GLN A 3 -6.76 35.61 12.74
C GLN A 3 -5.55 34.76 13.17
N ALA A 4 -5.74 33.89 14.12
CA ALA A 4 -4.78 32.86 14.47
C ALA A 4 -4.67 31.90 13.29
N GLY A 5 -3.49 31.82 12.69
CA GLY A 5 -3.16 30.80 11.67
C GLY A 5 -3.30 29.38 12.25
N PRO A 6 -3.37 28.35 11.40
CA PRO A 6 -3.50 26.97 11.88
C PRO A 6 -2.33 26.62 12.81
N PRO A 7 -2.59 25.90 13.91
CA PRO A 7 -1.57 25.56 14.91
C PRO A 7 -0.44 24.76 14.26
N GLY A 8 0.79 25.23 14.47
CA GLY A 8 1.99 24.60 13.94
C GLY A 8 2.24 23.20 14.53
N ARG A 9 3.17 22.46 13.92
CA ARG A 9 3.54 21.05 14.23
C ARG A 9 3.85 20.80 15.73
N ALA A 10 4.41 21.81 16.43
CA ALA A 10 4.74 21.72 17.85
C ALA A 10 3.49 21.59 18.74
N SER A 11 2.36 22.21 18.38
CA SER A 11 1.13 22.16 19.18
C SER A 11 0.42 20.81 19.06
N ARG A 12 0.47 20.14 17.88
CA ARG A 12 -0.18 18.82 17.69
C ARG A 12 0.47 17.71 18.52
N GLY A 13 1.78 17.73 18.68
CA GLY A 13 2.49 16.77 19.54
C GLY A 13 2.20 16.94 21.02
N GLN A 14 1.84 18.15 21.46
CA GLN A 14 1.46 18.47 22.83
C GLN A 14 0.00 18.13 23.13
N GLU A 15 -0.87 18.13 22.12
CA GLU A 15 -2.31 17.87 22.29
C GLU A 15 -2.70 16.39 22.19
N GLY A 16 -1.73 15.46 22.06
CA GLY A 16 -2.04 14.04 21.95
C GLY A 16 -2.78 13.65 20.66
N GLN A 17 -2.54 14.36 19.55
CA GLN A 17 -3.09 14.06 18.22
C GLN A 17 -1.99 13.55 17.30
N LEU A 18 -2.33 12.58 16.42
CA LEU A 18 -1.42 12.01 15.40
C LEU A 18 -2.21 11.79 14.10
N ALA A 19 -1.79 12.46 13.04
CA ALA A 19 -2.38 12.35 11.70
C ALA A 19 -1.57 11.38 10.85
N ILE A 20 -2.19 10.27 10.42
CA ILE A 20 -1.54 9.18 9.67
C ILE A 20 -2.25 8.96 8.35
N GLY A 21 -1.48 8.95 7.26
CA GLY A 21 -1.95 8.56 5.94
C GLY A 21 -1.65 7.09 5.61
N PHE A 22 -2.42 6.50 4.71
CA PHE A 22 -2.12 5.19 4.13
C PHE A 22 -2.73 5.05 2.73
N THR A 23 -2.04 4.30 1.86
CA THR A 23 -2.63 3.90 0.59
C THR A 23 -3.67 2.80 0.81
N SER A 24 -4.65 2.68 -0.10
CA SER A 24 -5.73 1.67 -0.01
C SER A 24 -5.19 0.26 0.28
N SER A 25 -4.17 -0.17 -0.45
CA SER A 25 -3.59 -1.51 -0.24
C SER A 25 -2.77 -1.63 1.05
N ALA A 26 -2.19 -0.53 1.54
CA ALA A 26 -1.48 -0.54 2.82
C ALA A 26 -2.45 -0.69 4.00
N ALA A 27 -3.66 -0.11 3.91
CA ALA A 27 -4.69 -0.22 4.94
C ALA A 27 -5.06 -1.67 5.26
N PHE A 28 -5.06 -2.56 4.25
CA PHE A 28 -5.38 -3.99 4.44
C PHE A 28 -4.20 -4.84 4.90
N HIS A 29 -2.99 -4.27 4.91
CA HIS A 29 -1.81 -5.02 5.32
C HIS A 29 -1.80 -5.25 6.85
N PRO A 30 -1.56 -6.50 7.35
CA PRO A 30 -1.58 -6.82 8.78
C PRO A 30 -0.58 -6.02 9.61
N PHE A 31 0.53 -5.61 9.00
CA PHE A 31 1.51 -4.76 9.65
C PHE A 31 0.89 -3.42 10.03
N VAL A 32 0.22 -2.74 9.09
CA VAL A 32 -0.38 -1.41 9.31
C VAL A 32 -1.51 -1.48 10.33
N THR A 33 -2.45 -2.42 10.16
CA THR A 33 -3.55 -2.60 11.11
C THR A 33 -3.03 -2.98 12.51
N GLY A 34 -1.95 -3.77 12.57
CA GLY A 34 -1.28 -4.12 13.83
C GLY A 34 -0.64 -2.91 14.51
N VAL A 35 0.01 -2.01 13.75
CA VAL A 35 0.57 -0.76 14.29
C VAL A 35 -0.56 0.13 14.83
N MET A 36 -1.66 0.28 14.10
CA MET A 36 -2.80 1.11 14.55
C MET A 36 -3.43 0.56 15.84
N ARG A 37 -3.64 -0.78 15.92
CA ARG A 37 -4.15 -1.44 17.11
C ARG A 37 -3.24 -1.20 18.31
N GLU A 38 -1.95 -1.39 18.13
CA GLU A 38 -0.98 -1.23 19.21
C GLU A 38 -0.84 0.24 19.65
N MET A 39 -0.94 1.21 18.74
CA MET A 39 -1.02 2.64 19.09
C MET A 39 -2.23 2.88 19.99
N ARG A 40 -3.39 2.34 19.65
CA ARG A 40 -4.61 2.49 20.45
C ARG A 40 -4.49 1.87 21.84
N GLU A 41 -3.87 0.71 21.95
CA GLU A 41 -3.68 -0.02 23.21
C GLU A 41 -2.67 0.67 24.14
N ARG A 42 -1.51 1.09 23.58
CA ARG A 42 -0.40 1.65 24.38
C ARG A 42 -0.47 3.16 24.60
N ALA A 43 -1.27 3.86 23.82
CA ALA A 43 -1.40 5.30 23.91
C ALA A 43 -2.86 5.74 23.67
N PRO A 44 -3.81 5.28 24.50
CA PRO A 44 -5.26 5.53 24.32
C PRO A 44 -5.65 7.00 24.39
N ALA A 45 -4.81 7.84 25.01
CA ALA A 45 -5.01 9.31 25.07
C ALA A 45 -4.67 10.00 23.73
N ILE A 46 -3.99 9.33 22.79
CA ILE A 46 -3.67 9.91 21.49
C ILE A 46 -4.86 9.76 20.55
N ARG A 47 -5.36 10.89 20.05
CA ARG A 47 -6.38 10.92 18.99
C ARG A 47 -5.70 10.65 17.64
N LEU A 48 -6.09 9.55 16.97
CA LEU A 48 -5.64 9.23 15.62
C LEU A 48 -6.58 9.89 14.60
N SER A 49 -6.01 10.65 13.67
CA SER A 49 -6.68 11.10 12.45
C SER A 49 -6.13 10.29 11.28
N LEU A 50 -6.99 9.64 10.51
CA LEU A 50 -6.61 8.71 9.46
C LEU A 50 -7.07 9.24 8.10
N GLU A 51 -6.18 9.18 7.09
CA GLU A 51 -6.44 9.63 5.72
C GLU A 51 -6.03 8.55 4.72
N GLU A 52 -6.93 8.21 3.78
CA GLU A 52 -6.63 7.32 2.67
C GLU A 52 -6.47 8.15 1.38
N ALA A 53 -5.29 8.02 0.74
CA ALA A 53 -5.00 8.70 -0.51
C ALA A 53 -3.95 7.94 -1.34
N SER A 54 -3.57 8.42 -2.52
CA SER A 54 -2.47 7.89 -3.30
C SER A 54 -1.11 8.18 -2.66
N THR A 55 -0.06 7.44 -3.04
CA THR A 55 1.31 7.69 -2.54
C THR A 55 1.74 9.14 -2.74
N GLY A 56 1.48 9.74 -3.93
CA GLY A 56 1.84 11.13 -4.22
C GLY A 56 1.14 12.12 -3.30
N GLU A 57 -0.19 12.02 -3.19
CA GLU A 57 -0.99 12.90 -2.32
C GLU A 57 -0.59 12.79 -0.84
N LEU A 58 -0.26 11.57 -0.37
CA LEU A 58 0.22 11.34 1.00
C LEU A 58 1.60 11.97 1.24
N ILE A 59 2.51 11.87 0.27
CA ILE A 59 3.82 12.50 0.31
C ILE A 59 3.67 14.02 0.42
N GLU A 60 2.87 14.63 -0.45
CA GLU A 60 2.56 16.07 -0.40
C GLU A 60 1.91 16.48 0.93
N ALA A 61 1.02 15.65 1.46
CA ALA A 61 0.39 15.91 2.75
C ALA A 61 1.38 15.87 3.93
N VAL A 62 2.36 14.96 3.89
CA VAL A 62 3.45 14.91 4.88
C VAL A 62 4.38 16.12 4.72
N GLU A 63 4.75 16.50 3.50
CA GLU A 63 5.58 17.68 3.24
C GLU A 63 4.91 18.99 3.69
N ALA A 64 3.59 19.08 3.52
CA ALA A 64 2.79 20.23 3.92
C ALA A 64 2.38 20.21 5.43
N ASP A 65 2.91 19.29 6.24
CA ASP A 65 2.55 19.13 7.66
C ASP A 65 1.07 18.84 7.94
N ARG A 66 0.32 18.39 6.93
CA ARG A 66 -1.06 17.92 7.11
C ARG A 66 -1.11 16.52 7.74
N LEU A 67 -0.11 15.70 7.44
CA LEU A 67 0.10 14.38 8.04
C LEU A 67 1.45 14.34 8.78
N ASP A 68 1.49 13.63 9.90
CA ASP A 68 2.72 13.38 10.65
C ASP A 68 3.55 12.25 10.03
N ALA A 69 2.87 11.24 9.48
CA ALA A 69 3.47 10.12 8.77
C ALA A 69 2.48 9.48 7.80
N ALA A 70 2.99 8.71 6.84
CA ALA A 70 2.14 7.95 5.91
C ALA A 70 2.73 6.59 5.56
N PHE A 71 1.89 5.54 5.55
CA PHE A 71 2.22 4.23 5.01
C PHE A 71 1.96 4.23 3.50
N VAL A 72 3.02 4.15 2.73
CA VAL A 72 3.00 4.32 1.26
C VAL A 72 3.54 3.10 0.55
N ARG A 73 3.20 2.98 -0.74
CA ARG A 73 3.71 1.93 -1.64
C ARG A 73 4.67 2.55 -2.66
N SER A 74 5.80 1.86 -2.86
CA SER A 74 6.79 2.19 -3.91
C SER A 74 7.06 3.70 -4.07
N PRO A 75 7.43 4.40 -3.01
CA PRO A 75 7.90 5.78 -3.20
C PRO A 75 9.20 5.71 -4.01
N SER A 76 9.19 6.26 -5.24
CA SER A 76 10.28 6.05 -6.21
C SER A 76 11.41 7.05 -6.12
N GLU A 77 11.27 8.13 -5.35
CA GLU A 77 12.24 9.22 -5.37
C GLU A 77 12.81 9.51 -3.98
N ARG A 78 14.10 9.91 -3.99
CA ARG A 78 14.73 10.51 -2.81
C ARG A 78 14.11 11.89 -2.62
N LEU A 79 13.16 11.98 -1.73
CA LEU A 79 12.53 13.23 -1.34
C LEU A 79 13.43 13.93 -0.32
N GLU A 80 13.95 15.10 -0.69
CA GLU A 80 14.98 15.79 0.11
C GLU A 80 14.53 16.08 1.54
N ASN A 81 13.25 16.38 1.74
CA ASN A 81 12.68 16.79 3.04
C ASN A 81 12.07 15.63 3.83
N LEU A 82 12.02 14.43 3.28
CA LEU A 82 11.39 13.27 3.90
C LEU A 82 12.40 12.19 4.27
N THR A 83 12.05 11.44 5.30
CA THR A 83 12.65 10.14 5.61
C THR A 83 11.66 9.08 5.15
N ILE A 84 12.11 8.25 4.20
CA ILE A 84 11.37 7.07 3.74
C ILE A 84 12.03 5.86 4.38
N THR A 85 11.30 5.16 5.22
CA THR A 85 11.78 3.94 5.88
C THR A 85 11.09 2.75 5.22
N HIS A 86 11.85 1.90 4.53
CA HIS A 86 11.36 0.62 4.03
C HIS A 86 11.00 -0.29 5.21
N LEU A 87 9.83 -0.91 5.18
CA LEU A 87 9.32 -1.75 6.25
C LEU A 87 9.35 -3.24 5.87
N LEU A 88 8.89 -3.54 4.67
CA LEU A 88 8.83 -4.91 4.13
C LEU A 88 8.48 -4.89 2.64
N ASP A 89 8.73 -6.02 1.99
CA ASP A 89 8.21 -6.36 0.67
C ASP A 89 7.08 -7.38 0.81
N GLU A 90 6.00 -7.14 0.09
CA GLU A 90 4.83 -8.01 0.06
C GLU A 90 4.74 -8.73 -1.29
N GLU A 91 4.43 -10.02 -1.29
CA GLU A 91 4.21 -10.77 -2.54
C GLU A 91 3.02 -10.18 -3.32
N MET A 92 3.11 -10.27 -4.66
CA MET A 92 2.00 -9.93 -5.53
C MET A 92 1.26 -11.19 -5.97
N LEU A 93 -0.06 -11.12 -6.00
CA LEU A 93 -0.97 -12.19 -6.45
C LEU A 93 -1.65 -11.77 -7.74
N VAL A 94 -2.05 -12.76 -8.53
CA VAL A 94 -3.00 -12.58 -9.62
C VAL A 94 -4.41 -12.84 -9.07
N ALA A 95 -5.25 -11.82 -9.13
CA ALA A 95 -6.67 -11.90 -8.86
C ALA A 95 -7.39 -12.20 -10.18
N LEU A 96 -8.23 -13.23 -10.21
CA LEU A 96 -8.96 -13.66 -11.39
C LEU A 96 -10.39 -14.09 -10.99
N PRO A 97 -11.35 -14.05 -11.93
CA PRO A 97 -12.71 -14.53 -11.66
C PRO A 97 -12.66 -15.99 -11.21
N ASP A 98 -13.52 -16.40 -10.26
CA ASP A 98 -13.55 -17.78 -9.73
C ASP A 98 -13.91 -18.83 -10.80
N HIS A 99 -14.67 -18.41 -11.83
CA HIS A 99 -15.01 -19.26 -12.99
C HIS A 99 -13.90 -19.32 -14.06
N HIS A 100 -12.81 -18.56 -13.90
CA HIS A 100 -11.69 -18.56 -14.85
C HIS A 100 -11.03 -19.94 -14.91
N ALA A 101 -10.63 -20.39 -16.10
CA ALA A 101 -10.06 -21.72 -16.31
C ALA A 101 -8.83 -22.03 -15.42
N ARG A 102 -8.06 -20.99 -15.06
CA ARG A 102 -6.89 -21.10 -14.17
C ARG A 102 -7.26 -21.14 -12.69
N ALA A 103 -8.40 -20.59 -12.27
CA ALA A 103 -8.86 -20.57 -10.88
C ALA A 103 -9.17 -21.96 -10.35
N ARG A 104 -9.59 -22.88 -11.21
CA ARG A 104 -9.94 -24.27 -10.88
C ARG A 104 -8.73 -25.20 -10.73
N LYS A 105 -7.52 -24.72 -11.05
CA LYS A 105 -6.28 -25.47 -10.88
C LYS A 105 -5.72 -25.20 -9.48
N ASP A 106 -4.92 -26.14 -8.95
CA ASP A 106 -4.32 -26.06 -7.61
C ASP A 106 -3.81 -24.64 -7.25
N THR A 107 -4.44 -24.01 -6.29
CA THR A 107 -4.15 -22.66 -5.80
C THR A 107 -2.75 -22.54 -5.19
N ARG A 108 -2.08 -23.67 -4.89
CA ARG A 108 -0.70 -23.72 -4.40
C ARG A 108 0.31 -23.51 -5.53
N ARG A 109 -0.09 -23.66 -6.79
CA ARG A 109 0.79 -23.56 -7.93
C ARG A 109 1.05 -22.10 -8.24
N ARG A 110 2.32 -21.74 -8.37
CA ARG A 110 2.76 -20.44 -8.89
C ARG A 110 2.60 -20.42 -10.41
N ILE A 111 2.27 -19.24 -10.93
CA ILE A 111 2.14 -19.03 -12.38
C ILE A 111 3.17 -18.03 -12.88
N SER A 112 3.66 -18.27 -14.09
CA SER A 112 4.54 -17.34 -14.78
C SER A 112 3.74 -16.08 -15.20
N LEU A 113 4.34 -14.91 -15.01
CA LEU A 113 3.76 -13.65 -15.47
C LEU A 113 3.58 -13.65 -17.00
N ALA A 114 4.52 -14.21 -17.74
CA ALA A 114 4.43 -14.34 -19.20
C ALA A 114 3.19 -15.12 -19.67
N SER A 115 2.71 -16.07 -18.86
CA SER A 115 1.49 -16.83 -19.19
C SER A 115 0.20 -15.99 -19.16
N LEU A 116 0.26 -14.76 -18.70
CA LEU A 116 -0.85 -13.81 -18.63
C LEU A 116 -0.87 -12.80 -19.80
N ALA A 117 0.01 -12.97 -20.80
CA ALA A 117 0.19 -12.02 -21.89
C ALA A 117 -1.09 -11.73 -22.69
N ASP A 118 -1.96 -12.72 -22.82
CA ASP A 118 -3.22 -12.61 -23.57
C ASP A 118 -4.42 -12.22 -22.72
N GLU A 119 -4.28 -12.19 -21.39
CA GLU A 119 -5.37 -11.86 -20.48
C GLU A 119 -5.64 -10.35 -20.45
N PRO A 120 -6.91 -9.92 -20.46
CA PRO A 120 -7.27 -8.53 -20.25
C PRO A 120 -6.93 -8.13 -18.81
N LEU A 121 -6.07 -7.11 -18.64
CA LEU A 121 -5.62 -6.67 -17.33
C LEU A 121 -6.45 -5.49 -16.83
N ILE A 122 -6.92 -5.58 -15.60
CA ILE A 122 -7.56 -4.49 -14.86
C ILE A 122 -6.52 -3.93 -13.89
N LEU A 123 -6.21 -2.64 -14.03
CA LEU A 123 -5.29 -1.96 -13.12
C LEU A 123 -6.01 -0.87 -12.36
N TYR A 124 -5.52 -0.51 -11.17
CA TYR A 124 -5.93 0.74 -10.58
C TYR A 124 -5.27 1.90 -11.34
N ARG A 125 -6.00 3.02 -11.44
CA ARG A 125 -5.53 4.20 -12.19
C ARG A 125 -4.14 4.57 -11.72
N ARG A 126 -3.27 4.88 -12.69
CA ARG A 126 -1.94 5.43 -12.40
C ARG A 126 -2.11 6.74 -11.63
N PRO A 127 -1.66 6.81 -10.35
CA PRO A 127 -1.69 8.05 -9.59
C PRO A 127 -0.67 9.04 -10.17
N THR A 128 -0.70 10.27 -9.68
CA THR A 128 0.38 11.22 -9.92
C THR A 128 1.67 10.66 -9.33
N GLY A 129 2.66 10.39 -10.18
CA GLY A 129 3.92 9.77 -9.79
C GLY A 129 3.96 8.25 -9.94
N PRO A 130 5.16 7.66 -9.86
CA PRO A 130 5.40 6.23 -10.00
C PRO A 130 4.83 5.46 -8.78
N GLY A 131 4.50 4.18 -9.02
CA GLY A 131 3.92 3.31 -8.00
C GLY A 131 3.78 1.87 -8.48
N LEU A 132 2.92 1.10 -7.82
CA LEU A 132 2.68 -0.31 -8.18
C LEU A 132 2.21 -0.48 -9.63
N TYR A 133 1.49 0.50 -10.20
CA TYR A 133 1.10 0.49 -11.61
C TYR A 133 2.34 0.33 -12.51
N ASP A 134 3.32 1.23 -12.33
CA ASP A 134 4.53 1.23 -13.14
C ASP A 134 5.37 -0.03 -12.91
N SER A 135 5.43 -0.53 -11.67
CA SER A 135 6.11 -1.79 -11.33
C SER A 135 5.48 -2.98 -12.04
N ILE A 136 4.15 -3.05 -12.11
CA ILE A 136 3.44 -4.11 -12.85
C ILE A 136 3.73 -4.01 -14.34
N ILE A 137 3.63 -2.81 -14.94
CA ILE A 137 3.92 -2.61 -16.36
C ILE A 137 5.38 -2.97 -16.69
N ALA A 138 6.33 -2.57 -15.85
CA ALA A 138 7.74 -2.90 -16.02
C ALA A 138 7.99 -4.41 -15.92
N ALA A 139 7.36 -5.09 -14.98
CA ALA A 139 7.47 -6.55 -14.82
C ALA A 139 6.90 -7.29 -16.05
N CYS A 140 5.76 -6.87 -16.60
CA CYS A 140 5.18 -7.42 -17.80
C CYS A 140 6.14 -7.27 -19.00
N ARG A 141 6.74 -6.09 -19.16
CA ARG A 141 7.74 -5.85 -20.22
C ARG A 141 8.98 -6.72 -20.05
N ALA A 142 9.47 -6.85 -18.82
CA ALA A 142 10.60 -7.74 -18.51
C ALA A 142 10.27 -9.21 -18.78
N ALA A 143 9.00 -9.61 -18.63
CA ALA A 143 8.48 -10.93 -18.98
C ALA A 143 8.21 -11.12 -20.50
N GLY A 144 8.54 -10.12 -21.33
CA GLY A 144 8.48 -10.19 -22.80
C GLY A 144 7.15 -9.78 -23.42
N PHE A 145 6.25 -9.11 -22.70
CA PHE A 145 4.97 -8.67 -23.27
C PHE A 145 4.53 -7.28 -22.76
N SER A 146 3.69 -6.61 -23.54
CA SER A 146 2.98 -5.40 -23.12
C SER A 146 1.57 -5.80 -22.68
N PRO A 147 1.17 -5.48 -21.44
CA PRO A 147 -0.13 -5.90 -20.96
C PRO A 147 -1.28 -5.19 -21.69
N LYS A 148 -2.37 -5.92 -21.94
CA LYS A 148 -3.61 -5.39 -22.51
C LYS A 148 -4.44 -4.79 -21.38
N VAL A 149 -4.22 -3.51 -21.05
CA VAL A 149 -5.02 -2.83 -20.01
C VAL A 149 -6.43 -2.59 -20.54
N ALA A 150 -7.37 -3.43 -20.11
CA ALA A 150 -8.77 -3.36 -20.55
C ALA A 150 -9.57 -2.34 -19.75
N GLN A 151 -9.26 -2.16 -18.46
CA GLN A 151 -9.95 -1.23 -17.56
C GLN A 151 -8.98 -0.61 -16.56
N GLU A 152 -9.28 0.62 -16.15
CA GLU A 152 -8.63 1.29 -15.02
C GLU A 152 -9.66 1.62 -13.95
N ALA A 153 -9.44 1.16 -12.73
CA ALA A 153 -10.26 1.49 -11.57
C ALA A 153 -9.63 2.61 -10.74
N THR A 154 -10.43 3.42 -10.11
CA THR A 154 -9.94 4.53 -9.27
C THR A 154 -9.35 4.04 -7.93
N ARG A 155 -9.78 2.88 -7.46
CA ARG A 155 -9.37 2.27 -6.18
C ARG A 155 -9.09 0.78 -6.35
N MET A 156 -8.18 0.26 -5.53
CA MET A 156 -7.82 -1.16 -5.54
C MET A 156 -9.01 -2.09 -5.25
N VAL A 157 -9.91 -1.69 -4.35
CA VAL A 157 -11.13 -2.45 -4.04
C VAL A 157 -12.07 -2.54 -5.25
N SER A 158 -12.23 -1.44 -6.00
CA SER A 158 -13.03 -1.43 -7.23
C SER A 158 -12.43 -2.36 -8.30
N THR A 159 -11.09 -2.47 -8.35
CA THR A 159 -10.41 -3.42 -9.24
C THR A 159 -10.88 -4.85 -8.98
N LEU A 160 -10.96 -5.28 -7.70
CA LEU A 160 -11.43 -6.62 -7.36
C LEU A 160 -12.90 -6.85 -7.74
N SER A 161 -13.75 -5.83 -7.60
CA SER A 161 -15.15 -5.91 -8.03
C SER A 161 -15.27 -6.11 -9.55
N LEU A 162 -14.43 -5.44 -10.35
CA LEU A 162 -14.40 -5.64 -11.80
C LEU A 162 -13.86 -7.02 -12.19
N VAL A 163 -12.89 -7.55 -11.44
CA VAL A 163 -12.42 -8.93 -11.59
C VAL A 163 -13.56 -9.91 -11.29
N ALA A 164 -14.26 -9.75 -10.17
CA ALA A 164 -15.41 -10.60 -9.82
C ALA A 164 -16.49 -10.61 -10.91
N ALA A 165 -16.68 -9.47 -11.58
CA ALA A 165 -17.61 -9.32 -12.71
C ALA A 165 -17.11 -9.98 -14.02
N GLY A 166 -15.92 -10.56 -14.04
CA GLY A 166 -15.37 -11.24 -15.22
C GLY A 166 -14.80 -10.32 -16.30
N LEU A 167 -14.54 -9.05 -15.99
CA LEU A 167 -14.02 -8.08 -16.97
C LEU A 167 -12.52 -8.22 -17.26
N GLY A 168 -11.83 -9.09 -16.55
CA GLY A 168 -10.40 -9.36 -16.71
C GLY A 168 -9.77 -9.87 -15.43
N ILE A 169 -8.45 -9.90 -15.40
CA ILE A 169 -7.64 -10.26 -14.25
C ILE A 169 -6.95 -9.03 -13.68
N SER A 170 -6.41 -9.12 -12.45
CA SER A 170 -5.59 -8.05 -11.88
C SER A 170 -4.37 -8.61 -11.15
N ILE A 171 -3.35 -7.77 -10.95
CA ILE A 171 -2.17 -8.09 -10.14
C ILE A 171 -2.22 -7.18 -8.92
N VAL A 172 -2.33 -7.78 -7.73
CA VAL A 172 -2.60 -7.07 -6.49
C VAL A 172 -1.68 -7.55 -5.37
N PRO A 173 -1.39 -6.72 -4.34
CA PRO A 173 -0.68 -7.16 -3.15
C PRO A 173 -1.42 -8.30 -2.42
N GLU A 174 -0.69 -9.23 -1.81
CA GLU A 174 -1.26 -10.40 -1.10
C GLU A 174 -2.27 -10.01 -0.02
N SER A 175 -2.07 -8.90 0.65
CA SER A 175 -3.00 -8.38 1.66
C SER A 175 -4.41 -8.13 1.13
N MET A 176 -4.57 -7.90 -0.17
CA MET A 176 -5.88 -7.71 -0.80
C MET A 176 -6.72 -8.99 -0.81
N ALA A 177 -6.10 -10.17 -0.77
CA ALA A 177 -6.83 -11.44 -0.67
C ALA A 177 -7.59 -11.58 0.66
N ARG A 178 -7.19 -10.82 1.69
CA ARG A 178 -7.90 -10.80 3.00
C ARG A 178 -9.29 -10.17 2.94
N LEU A 179 -9.62 -9.48 1.85
CA LEU A 179 -10.97 -8.96 1.64
C LEU A 179 -11.99 -10.06 1.31
N GLU A 180 -11.50 -11.28 1.00
CA GLU A 180 -12.34 -12.44 0.68
C GLU A 180 -13.47 -12.07 -0.30
N THR A 181 -13.12 -11.30 -1.35
CA THR A 181 -14.10 -10.80 -2.31
C THR A 181 -14.76 -11.96 -3.04
N ALA A 182 -16.07 -12.10 -2.87
CA ALA A 182 -16.84 -13.15 -3.54
C ALA A 182 -16.65 -13.08 -5.05
N GLY A 183 -16.49 -14.21 -5.72
CA GLY A 183 -16.24 -14.30 -7.16
C GLY A 183 -14.80 -14.06 -7.60
N VAL A 184 -13.84 -13.90 -6.65
CA VAL A 184 -12.42 -13.71 -6.94
C VAL A 184 -11.57 -14.86 -6.37
N SER A 185 -10.77 -15.46 -7.21
CA SER A 185 -9.72 -16.41 -6.84
C SER A 185 -8.33 -15.77 -6.97
N TYR A 186 -7.37 -16.27 -6.21
CA TYR A 186 -6.00 -15.72 -6.19
C TYR A 186 -4.98 -16.81 -6.50
N LEU A 187 -4.00 -16.47 -7.36
CA LEU A 187 -2.85 -17.31 -7.66
C LEU A 187 -1.55 -16.56 -7.35
N ARG A 188 -0.54 -17.28 -6.88
CA ARG A 188 0.79 -16.71 -6.64
C ARG A 188 1.56 -16.60 -7.94
N LEU A 189 2.27 -15.48 -8.13
CA LEU A 189 3.25 -15.35 -9.22
C LEU A 189 4.53 -16.12 -8.90
N ASP A 190 5.24 -16.57 -9.94
CA ASP A 190 6.58 -17.11 -9.80
C ASP A 190 7.52 -16.08 -9.16
N ARG A 191 8.35 -16.51 -8.22
CA ARG A 191 9.31 -15.62 -7.54
C ARG A 191 10.33 -15.00 -8.52
N ALA A 192 10.58 -15.64 -9.64
CA ALA A 192 11.47 -15.14 -10.69
C ALA A 192 11.01 -13.80 -11.29
N THR A 193 9.73 -13.40 -11.12
CA THR A 193 9.25 -12.09 -11.58
C THR A 193 9.90 -10.93 -10.85
N GLY A 194 10.41 -11.12 -9.63
CA GLY A 194 10.90 -10.05 -8.77
C GLY A 194 9.83 -8.99 -8.40
N LEU A 195 8.59 -9.17 -8.83
CA LEU A 195 7.52 -8.19 -8.60
C LEU A 195 7.01 -8.30 -7.17
N VAL A 196 7.25 -7.23 -6.41
CA VAL A 196 6.80 -7.08 -5.02
C VAL A 196 6.07 -5.75 -4.85
N ALA A 197 5.30 -5.65 -3.78
CA ALA A 197 4.70 -4.40 -3.32
C ALA A 197 5.44 -3.90 -2.06
N PRO A 198 6.44 -3.01 -2.21
CA PRO A 198 7.13 -2.44 -1.07
C PRO A 198 6.15 -1.66 -0.19
N LEU A 199 6.26 -1.84 1.12
CA LEU A 199 5.60 -1.00 2.12
C LEU A 199 6.65 -0.15 2.81
N ALA A 200 6.43 1.15 2.85
CA ALA A 200 7.32 2.10 3.49
C ALA A 200 6.54 3.06 4.39
N LEU A 201 7.25 3.64 5.37
CA LEU A 201 6.75 4.76 6.17
C LEU A 201 7.46 6.04 5.72
N ALA A 202 6.68 7.01 5.28
CA ALA A 202 7.14 8.36 4.95
C ALA A 202 6.87 9.29 6.14
N ARG A 203 7.84 10.15 6.48
CA ARG A 203 7.70 11.22 7.47
C ARG A 203 8.64 12.37 7.15
N LYS A 204 8.43 13.55 7.68
CA LYS A 204 9.42 14.63 7.59
C LYS A 204 10.74 14.25 8.26
N LYS A 205 11.85 14.72 7.69
CA LYS A 205 13.17 14.66 8.33
C LYS A 205 13.17 15.45 9.64
N GLY A 206 13.97 15.01 10.58
CA GLY A 206 14.16 15.69 11.86
C GLY A 206 13.82 14.81 13.06
N PRO A 207 13.95 15.37 14.26
CA PRO A 207 13.67 14.63 15.49
C PRO A 207 12.19 14.26 15.58
N ALA A 208 11.93 13.03 15.98
CA ALA A 208 10.57 12.52 16.17
C ALA A 208 10.34 12.30 17.67
N GLY A 209 9.74 13.29 18.30
CA GLY A 209 9.30 13.22 19.69
C GLY A 209 7.78 13.04 19.84
N GLY A 210 7.31 12.98 21.07
CA GLY A 210 5.88 12.95 21.37
C GLY A 210 5.13 11.76 20.72
N THR A 211 4.00 12.08 20.08
CA THR A 211 3.12 11.08 19.45
C THR A 211 3.78 10.35 18.28
N LEU A 212 4.52 11.08 17.43
CA LEU A 212 5.24 10.49 16.29
C LEU A 212 6.36 9.55 16.78
N GLY A 213 7.10 9.93 17.85
CA GLY A 213 8.13 9.05 18.43
C GLY A 213 7.55 7.73 18.92
N ARG A 214 6.36 7.72 19.49
CA ARG A 214 5.66 6.48 19.91
C ARG A 214 5.28 5.61 18.71
N LEU A 215 4.77 6.21 17.64
CA LEU A 215 4.49 5.49 16.39
C LEU A 215 5.76 4.81 15.87
N LEU A 216 6.87 5.56 15.77
CA LEU A 216 8.13 5.03 15.25
C LEU A 216 8.70 3.91 16.12
N ALA A 217 8.57 3.99 17.43
CA ALA A 217 9.02 2.92 18.34
C ALA A 217 8.23 1.61 18.08
N ILE A 218 6.91 1.70 17.88
CA ILE A 218 6.06 0.56 17.55
C ILE A 218 6.46 -0.01 16.18
N VAL A 219 6.58 0.84 15.17
CA VAL A 219 6.96 0.42 13.81
C VAL A 219 8.31 -0.29 13.82
N THR A 220 9.34 0.32 14.45
CA THR A 220 10.68 -0.25 14.51
C THR A 220 10.72 -1.61 15.19
N ARG A 221 10.01 -1.78 16.31
CA ARG A 221 9.92 -3.07 17.00
C ARG A 221 9.27 -4.12 16.09
N ARG A 222 8.10 -3.82 15.48
CA ARG A 222 7.40 -4.77 14.62
C ARG A 222 8.18 -5.17 13.37
N VAL A 223 9.04 -4.30 12.85
CA VAL A 223 9.97 -4.65 11.77
C VAL A 223 11.01 -5.66 12.26
N LYS A 224 11.57 -5.45 13.46
CA LYS A 224 12.56 -6.38 14.07
C LYS A 224 11.94 -7.74 14.34
N ASP A 225 10.78 -7.78 15.02
CA ASP A 225 10.07 -9.03 15.34
C ASP A 225 9.79 -9.87 14.10
N ARG A 226 9.51 -9.19 12.96
CA ARG A 226 9.27 -9.88 11.68
C ARG A 226 10.55 -10.43 11.05
N ALA A 227 11.69 -9.81 11.24
CA ALA A 227 12.96 -10.26 10.68
C ALA A 227 13.52 -11.49 11.41
N GLU A 228 13.04 -11.75 12.63
CA GLU A 228 13.45 -12.87 13.49
C GLU A 228 12.56 -14.11 13.32
N THR A 229 11.47 -14.00 12.53
CA THR A 229 10.49 -15.07 12.26
C THR A 229 10.63 -15.62 10.84
#